data_ec152b704d486c6616411bab690f8591
#
_entry.id   ec152b704d486c6616411bab690f8591
#
_cell.length_a   1.000
_cell.length_b   1.000
_cell.length_c   1.000
_cell.angle_alpha   90.00
_cell.angle_beta   90.00
_cell.angle_gamma   90.00
#
_symmetry.space_group_name_H-M   'P 1'
#
loop_
_entity.id
_entity.type
_entity.pdbx_description
1 polymer ?
#
loop_
_entity_poly.entity_id
_entity_poly.type
_entity_poly.pdbx_seq_one_letter_code
_entity_poly.pdbx_strand_id
1 'polypeptide(L)'
;TIKFTKKNTLAVKGIAISFLLCYHCFSQTARMGGAEVSFWPLPQNLAMLISLCMVHCVGMFAFLSVYGLTLSMKSKYPEYDFDGHTATLFVLKRYVKLVLTFLVPFVFCVGVTFVTDTFRYPAGMFANIISIIMDFFGVGHMFGGRMLVSTWWYLSLEVLLIFPVALQIYRKYSWLIMMLFLLPGSFLIEKHVHLTKYLFIVPRAICFADQQVFERLKSWKPLKSQALSKFLKFVVSTGMI
;
A
#
# COMPACT_ATOMS: atom_id res chain seq x y z
N THR A 1 25.96 -12.04 3.11
CA THR A 1 24.97 -11.02 3.57
C THR A 1 23.61 -11.32 2.94
N ILE A 2 22.62 -11.74 3.75
CA ILE A 2 21.28 -11.97 3.22
C ILE A 2 20.63 -10.58 3.05
N LYS A 3 20.70 -10.04 1.86
CA LYS A 3 19.93 -8.86 1.45
C LYS A 3 18.43 -9.23 1.49
N PHE A 4 17.57 -8.27 1.79
CA PHE A 4 16.12 -8.43 1.63
C PHE A 4 15.84 -8.65 0.14
N THR A 5 15.69 -9.91 -0.24
CA THR A 5 15.68 -10.34 -1.64
C THR A 5 14.29 -10.18 -2.24
N LYS A 6 14.21 -10.20 -3.57
CA LYS A 6 12.93 -10.25 -4.31
C LYS A 6 12.05 -11.43 -3.84
N LYS A 7 12.66 -12.58 -3.49
CA LYS A 7 11.94 -13.76 -2.95
C LYS A 7 11.28 -13.44 -1.61
N ASN A 8 11.98 -12.75 -0.71
CA ASN A 8 11.42 -12.33 0.59
C ASN A 8 10.26 -11.35 0.42
N THR A 9 10.39 -10.38 -0.50
CA THR A 9 9.32 -9.45 -0.84
C THR A 9 8.07 -10.18 -1.34
N LEU A 10 8.24 -11.19 -2.21
CA LEU A 10 7.13 -12.00 -2.72
C LEU A 10 6.45 -12.80 -1.60
N ALA A 11 7.23 -13.40 -0.68
CA ALA A 11 6.68 -14.13 0.46
C ALA A 11 5.85 -13.21 1.37
N VAL A 12 6.35 -12.02 1.71
CA VAL A 12 5.61 -11.05 2.52
C VAL A 12 4.35 -10.55 1.81
N LYS A 13 4.40 -10.33 0.48
CA LYS A 13 3.21 -10.01 -0.31
C LYS A 13 2.18 -11.14 -0.29
N GLY A 14 2.61 -12.40 -0.35
CA GLY A 14 1.72 -13.55 -0.23
C GLY A 14 0.98 -13.57 1.10
N ILE A 15 1.69 -13.36 2.22
CA ILE A 15 1.09 -13.23 3.56
C ILE A 15 0.09 -12.06 3.61
N ALA A 16 0.46 -10.91 3.07
CA ALA A 16 -0.40 -9.73 3.04
C ALA A 16 -1.69 -9.95 2.22
N ILE A 17 -1.62 -10.72 1.11
CA ILE A 17 -2.80 -11.13 0.34
C ILE A 17 -3.71 -12.04 1.17
N SER A 18 -3.14 -13.01 1.89
CA SER A 18 -3.92 -13.88 2.78
C SER A 18 -4.62 -13.07 3.88
N PHE A 19 -3.94 -12.10 4.47
CA PHE A 19 -4.54 -11.19 5.45
C PHE A 19 -5.67 -10.36 4.83
N LEU A 20 -5.49 -9.86 3.61
CA LEU A 20 -6.52 -9.11 2.89
C LEU A 20 -7.79 -9.94 2.68
N LEU A 21 -7.62 -11.19 2.26
CA LEU A 21 -8.74 -12.12 2.07
C LEU A 21 -9.46 -12.39 3.39
N CYS A 22 -8.74 -12.73 4.46
CA CYS A 22 -9.33 -12.94 5.78
C CYS A 22 -10.07 -11.70 6.29
N TYR A 23 -9.48 -10.51 6.12
CA TYR A 23 -10.15 -9.25 6.48
C TYR A 23 -11.45 -9.05 5.72
N HIS A 24 -11.44 -9.23 4.41
CA HIS A 24 -12.65 -9.03 3.60
C HIS A 24 -13.72 -10.09 3.84
N CYS A 25 -13.33 -11.33 4.11
CA CYS A 25 -14.29 -12.41 4.35
C CYS A 25 -14.90 -12.37 5.75
N PHE A 26 -14.12 -12.02 6.79
CA PHE A 26 -14.52 -12.31 8.18
C PHE A 26 -14.59 -11.09 9.09
N SER A 27 -14.22 -9.88 8.64
CA SER A 27 -14.19 -8.70 9.52
C SER A 27 -15.58 -8.14 9.85
N GLN A 28 -16.59 -8.44 9.04
CA GLN A 28 -17.95 -7.90 9.20
C GLN A 28 -18.98 -8.97 8.86
N THR A 29 -19.89 -9.26 9.82
CA THR A 29 -20.99 -10.21 9.63
C THR A 29 -21.92 -9.82 8.48
N ALA A 30 -22.15 -8.53 8.26
CA ALA A 30 -22.93 -8.03 7.14
C ALA A 30 -22.39 -8.44 5.75
N ARG A 31 -21.09 -8.69 5.64
CA ARG A 31 -20.46 -9.16 4.38
C ARG A 31 -20.65 -10.66 4.15
N MET A 32 -21.07 -11.41 5.17
CA MET A 32 -21.36 -12.84 5.07
C MET A 32 -22.74 -13.12 4.50
N GLY A 33 -23.48 -12.09 4.05
CA GLY A 33 -24.78 -12.25 3.42
C GLY A 33 -25.87 -12.87 4.33
N GLY A 34 -25.73 -12.74 5.66
CA GLY A 34 -26.62 -13.36 6.62
C GLY A 34 -26.33 -14.85 6.92
N ALA A 35 -25.25 -15.41 6.34
CA ALA A 35 -24.85 -16.77 6.66
C ALA A 35 -24.29 -16.85 8.09
N GLU A 36 -24.72 -17.87 8.84
CA GLU A 36 -24.12 -18.24 10.11
C GLU A 36 -22.79 -18.97 9.84
N VAL A 37 -21.68 -18.32 10.20
CA VAL A 37 -20.34 -18.91 10.03
C VAL A 37 -19.84 -19.36 11.38
N SER A 38 -19.56 -20.66 11.51
CA SER A 38 -18.88 -21.20 12.69
C SER A 38 -17.38 -21.07 12.56
N PHE A 39 -16.75 -20.43 13.54
CA PHE A 39 -15.29 -20.27 13.62
C PHE A 39 -14.64 -21.30 14.54
N TRP A 40 -15.34 -22.39 14.86
CA TRP A 40 -14.78 -23.42 15.74
C TRP A 40 -13.34 -23.80 15.34
N PRO A 41 -12.37 -23.87 16.27
CA PRO A 41 -12.52 -23.81 17.73
C PRO A 41 -12.41 -22.39 18.34
N LEU A 42 -12.40 -21.33 17.52
CA LEU A 42 -12.28 -19.94 17.99
C LEU A 42 -13.67 -19.34 18.32
N PRO A 43 -13.80 -18.59 19.42
CA PRO A 43 -14.97 -17.76 19.65
C PRO A 43 -15.15 -16.73 18.51
N GLN A 44 -16.37 -16.50 18.09
CA GLN A 44 -16.69 -15.59 16.99
C GLN A 44 -16.08 -14.20 17.16
N ASN A 45 -16.19 -13.63 18.37
CA ASN A 45 -15.63 -12.31 18.67
C ASN A 45 -14.09 -12.26 18.48
N LEU A 46 -13.40 -13.33 18.86
CA LEU A 46 -11.95 -13.42 18.69
C LEU A 46 -11.57 -13.56 17.21
N ALA A 47 -12.30 -14.35 16.44
CA ALA A 47 -12.08 -14.51 15.00
C ALA A 47 -12.29 -13.18 14.27
N MET A 48 -13.33 -12.43 14.62
CA MET A 48 -13.59 -11.10 14.07
C MET A 48 -12.47 -10.10 14.46
N LEU A 49 -12.02 -10.09 15.71
CA LEU A 49 -10.92 -9.23 16.17
C LEU A 49 -9.62 -9.54 15.42
N ILE A 50 -9.28 -10.82 15.24
CA ILE A 50 -8.12 -11.23 14.45
C ILE A 50 -8.26 -10.74 13.00
N SER A 51 -9.43 -10.90 12.40
CA SER A 51 -9.69 -10.42 11.04
C SER A 51 -9.57 -8.90 10.91
N LEU A 52 -10.01 -8.14 11.91
CA LEU A 52 -9.83 -6.68 11.94
C LEU A 52 -8.35 -6.28 12.02
N CYS A 53 -7.55 -7.02 12.80
CA CYS A 53 -6.11 -6.77 12.84
C CYS A 53 -5.43 -7.01 11.48
N MET A 54 -6.00 -7.84 10.62
CA MET A 54 -5.46 -8.14 9.30
C MET A 54 -5.60 -6.97 8.31
N VAL A 55 -6.35 -5.90 8.63
CA VAL A 55 -6.41 -4.66 7.81
C VAL A 55 -5.04 -4.02 7.59
N HIS A 56 -4.08 -4.29 8.48
CA HIS A 56 -2.70 -3.80 8.35
C HIS A 56 -1.98 -4.31 7.09
N CYS A 57 -2.55 -5.30 6.37
CA CYS A 57 -2.02 -5.75 5.08
C CYS A 57 -1.86 -4.60 4.07
N VAL A 58 -2.74 -3.61 4.08
CA VAL A 58 -2.65 -2.42 3.20
C VAL A 58 -1.38 -1.63 3.50
N GLY A 59 -1.08 -1.41 4.79
CA GLY A 59 0.18 -0.79 5.21
C GLY A 59 1.40 -1.58 4.77
N MET A 60 1.35 -2.91 4.85
CA MET A 60 2.43 -3.78 4.37
C MET A 60 2.65 -3.63 2.87
N PHE A 61 1.59 -3.60 2.06
CA PHE A 61 1.70 -3.37 0.61
C PHE A 61 2.29 -1.99 0.31
N ALA A 62 1.76 -0.94 0.92
CA ALA A 62 2.25 0.43 0.75
C ALA A 62 3.74 0.55 1.12
N PHE A 63 4.13 -0.02 2.26
CA PHE A 63 5.52 -0.05 2.70
C PHE A 63 6.42 -0.76 1.69
N LEU A 64 6.04 -1.97 1.25
CA LEU A 64 6.84 -2.76 0.30
C LEU A 64 6.95 -2.09 -1.07
N SER A 65 5.90 -1.39 -1.51
CA SER A 65 5.90 -0.64 -2.76
C SER A 65 6.92 0.49 -2.71
N VAL A 66 6.86 1.34 -1.69
CA VAL A 66 7.78 2.47 -1.52
C VAL A 66 9.22 1.99 -1.27
N TYR A 67 9.41 1.01 -0.38
CA TYR A 67 10.71 0.42 -0.09
C TYR A 67 11.37 -0.14 -1.35
N GLY A 68 10.62 -0.92 -2.14
CA GLY A 68 11.12 -1.51 -3.38
C GLY A 68 11.42 -0.47 -4.46
N LEU A 69 10.58 0.59 -4.57
CA LEU A 69 10.83 1.71 -5.46
C LEU A 69 12.13 2.44 -5.07
N THR A 70 12.31 2.75 -3.78
CA THR A 70 13.51 3.41 -3.26
C THR A 70 14.76 2.60 -3.54
N LEU A 71 14.76 1.29 -3.26
CA LEU A 71 15.90 0.42 -3.57
C LEU A 71 16.19 0.35 -5.07
N SER A 72 15.15 0.30 -5.91
CA SER A 72 15.30 0.30 -7.37
C SER A 72 15.95 1.59 -7.86
N MET A 73 15.59 2.70 -7.26
CA MET A 73 16.18 4.00 -7.58
C MET A 73 17.64 4.10 -7.13
N LYS A 74 17.93 3.73 -5.88
CA LYS A 74 19.33 3.72 -5.36
C LYS A 74 20.25 2.80 -6.15
N SER A 75 19.75 1.67 -6.60
CA SER A 75 20.52 0.77 -7.45
C SER A 75 20.85 1.38 -8.80
N LYS A 76 19.95 2.21 -9.35
CA LYS A 76 20.14 2.82 -10.66
C LYS A 76 20.93 4.13 -10.59
N TYR A 77 20.80 4.86 -9.48
CA TYR A 77 21.37 6.18 -9.27
C TYR A 77 21.95 6.29 -7.85
N PRO A 78 23.16 5.74 -7.61
CA PRO A 78 23.74 5.63 -6.26
C PRO A 78 23.99 6.97 -5.57
N GLU A 79 24.33 8.00 -6.34
CA GLU A 79 24.72 9.32 -5.82
C GLU A 79 23.58 10.32 -5.73
N TYR A 80 22.33 9.88 -6.00
CA TYR A 80 21.15 10.78 -6.08
C TYR A 80 21.32 11.91 -7.10
N ASP A 81 22.18 11.67 -8.11
CA ASP A 81 22.43 12.63 -9.18
C ASP A 81 21.46 12.37 -10.33
N PHE A 82 20.30 13.06 -10.27
CA PHE A 82 19.41 13.12 -11.41
C PHE A 82 18.65 14.43 -11.50
N ASP A 83 18.35 14.79 -12.74
CA ASP A 83 17.56 15.93 -13.10
C ASP A 83 16.04 15.65 -13.00
N GLY A 84 15.26 16.71 -13.05
CA GLY A 84 13.80 16.61 -13.00
C GLY A 84 13.19 15.81 -14.16
N HIS A 85 13.82 15.80 -15.31
CA HIS A 85 13.39 15.03 -16.46
C HIS A 85 13.49 13.52 -16.19
N THR A 86 14.63 13.07 -15.66
CA THR A 86 14.84 11.66 -15.29
C THR A 86 13.88 11.21 -14.20
N ALA A 87 13.61 12.06 -13.19
CA ALA A 87 12.61 11.80 -12.17
C ALA A 87 11.21 11.62 -12.76
N THR A 88 10.81 12.53 -13.63
CA THR A 88 9.51 12.48 -14.30
C THR A 88 9.36 11.22 -15.14
N LEU A 89 10.38 10.85 -15.90
CA LEU A 89 10.39 9.62 -16.69
C LEU A 89 10.30 8.37 -15.82
N PHE A 90 10.95 8.37 -14.66
CA PHE A 90 10.85 7.26 -13.72
C PHE A 90 9.42 7.10 -13.20
N VAL A 91 8.79 8.19 -12.75
CA VAL A 91 7.39 8.21 -12.29
C VAL A 91 6.47 7.73 -13.39
N LEU A 92 6.59 8.33 -14.58
CA LEU A 92 5.72 8.01 -15.71
C LEU A 92 5.80 6.54 -16.11
N LYS A 93 7.00 5.98 -16.22
CA LYS A 93 7.19 4.54 -16.52
C LYS A 93 6.54 3.64 -15.46
N ARG A 94 6.61 4.00 -14.18
CA ARG A 94 5.99 3.24 -13.10
C ARG A 94 4.48 3.35 -13.12
N TYR A 95 3.97 4.56 -13.34
CA TYR A 95 2.55 4.83 -13.45
C TYR A 95 1.92 4.10 -14.64
N VAL A 96 2.51 4.22 -15.83
CA VAL A 96 2.03 3.51 -17.03
C VAL A 96 2.02 1.99 -16.81
N LYS A 97 3.09 1.44 -16.21
CA LYS A 97 3.11 0.01 -15.87
C LYS A 97 2.00 -0.39 -14.91
N LEU A 98 1.69 0.44 -13.91
CA LEU A 98 0.59 0.21 -12.95
C LEU A 98 -0.75 0.19 -13.69
N VAL A 99 -1.05 1.21 -14.50
CA VAL A 99 -2.30 1.31 -15.28
C VAL A 99 -2.45 0.15 -16.26
N LEU A 100 -1.39 -0.22 -16.99
CA LEU A 100 -1.43 -1.36 -17.91
C LEU A 100 -1.65 -2.69 -17.19
N THR A 101 -1.08 -2.87 -15.99
CA THR A 101 -1.33 -4.07 -15.19
C THR A 101 -2.78 -4.11 -14.69
N PHE A 102 -3.38 -2.96 -14.44
CA PHE A 102 -4.76 -2.83 -14.00
C PHE A 102 -5.79 -2.97 -15.13
N LEU A 103 -5.38 -2.80 -16.39
CA LEU A 103 -6.28 -2.83 -17.55
C LEU A 103 -7.14 -4.11 -17.60
N VAL A 104 -6.54 -5.27 -17.39
CA VAL A 104 -7.25 -6.56 -17.47
C VAL A 104 -8.34 -6.68 -16.40
N PRO A 105 -8.05 -6.53 -15.09
CA PRO A 105 -9.10 -6.57 -14.07
C PRO A 105 -10.12 -5.44 -14.24
N PHE A 106 -9.73 -4.27 -14.75
CA PHE A 106 -10.63 -3.16 -15.01
C PHE A 106 -11.67 -3.54 -16.07
N VAL A 107 -11.24 -3.99 -17.24
CA VAL A 107 -12.15 -4.37 -18.35
C VAL A 107 -13.08 -5.50 -17.91
N PHE A 108 -12.56 -6.50 -17.19
CA PHE A 108 -13.36 -7.59 -16.65
C PHE A 108 -14.45 -7.09 -15.69
N CYS A 109 -14.10 -6.24 -14.71
CA CYS A 109 -15.07 -5.72 -13.75
C CYS A 109 -16.11 -4.82 -14.42
N VAL A 110 -15.70 -3.96 -15.36
CA VAL A 110 -16.64 -3.13 -16.13
C VAL A 110 -17.61 -4.01 -16.91
N GLY A 111 -17.12 -5.06 -17.58
CA GLY A 111 -17.98 -6.01 -18.31
C GLY A 111 -18.98 -6.72 -17.39
N VAL A 112 -18.55 -7.20 -16.24
CA VAL A 112 -19.43 -7.85 -15.26
C VAL A 112 -20.51 -6.89 -14.76
N THR A 113 -20.18 -5.65 -14.43
CA THR A 113 -21.16 -4.68 -13.93
C THR A 113 -22.19 -4.28 -15.00
N PHE A 114 -21.84 -4.29 -16.27
CA PHE A 114 -22.78 -4.10 -17.35
C PHE A 114 -23.74 -5.29 -17.49
N VAL A 115 -23.21 -6.53 -17.44
CA VAL A 115 -24.02 -7.76 -17.57
C VAL A 115 -24.95 -7.95 -16.38
N THR A 116 -24.53 -7.57 -15.17
CA THR A 116 -25.30 -7.77 -13.93
C THR A 116 -26.18 -6.58 -13.57
N ASP A 117 -26.20 -5.52 -14.37
CA ASP A 117 -26.91 -4.24 -14.10
C ASP A 117 -26.58 -3.64 -12.72
N THR A 118 -25.36 -3.84 -12.26
CA THR A 118 -24.88 -3.36 -10.95
C THR A 118 -24.04 -2.09 -11.05
N PHE A 119 -24.25 -1.31 -12.10
CA PHE A 119 -23.48 -0.12 -12.38
C PHE A 119 -23.73 0.97 -11.33
N ARG A 120 -22.71 1.37 -10.58
CA ARG A 120 -22.83 2.21 -9.37
C ARG A 120 -22.46 3.68 -9.54
N TYR A 121 -22.23 4.16 -10.75
CA TYR A 121 -21.88 5.54 -10.96
C TYR A 121 -23.10 6.50 -10.82
N PRO A 122 -22.85 7.81 -10.64
CA PRO A 122 -23.92 8.78 -10.54
C PRO A 122 -24.77 8.82 -11.83
N ALA A 123 -26.01 9.24 -11.71
CA ALA A 123 -26.93 9.37 -12.83
C ALA A 123 -26.41 10.36 -13.89
N GLY A 124 -26.42 9.92 -15.16
CA GLY A 124 -26.03 10.74 -16.31
C GLY A 124 -24.85 10.16 -17.09
N MET A 125 -25.02 10.02 -18.39
CA MET A 125 -24.04 9.37 -19.28
C MET A 125 -22.67 10.05 -19.23
N PHE A 126 -22.60 11.36 -19.21
CA PHE A 126 -21.34 12.11 -19.18
C PHE A 126 -20.57 11.91 -17.87
N ALA A 127 -21.27 11.99 -16.73
CA ALA A 127 -20.69 11.77 -15.42
C ALA A 127 -20.16 10.31 -15.27
N ASN A 128 -20.88 9.36 -15.84
CA ASN A 128 -20.46 7.96 -15.84
C ASN A 128 -19.17 7.75 -16.66
N ILE A 129 -19.07 8.36 -17.84
CA ILE A 129 -17.85 8.28 -18.67
C ILE A 129 -16.65 8.87 -17.93
N ILE A 130 -16.81 10.05 -17.31
CA ILE A 130 -15.73 10.68 -16.54
C ILE A 130 -15.32 9.75 -15.37
N SER A 131 -16.28 9.20 -14.63
CA SER A 131 -16.00 8.31 -13.50
C SER A 131 -15.24 7.04 -13.95
N ILE A 132 -15.62 6.44 -15.08
CA ILE A 132 -14.92 5.30 -15.67
C ILE A 132 -13.48 5.67 -16.01
N ILE A 133 -13.27 6.82 -16.65
CA ILE A 133 -11.93 7.29 -17.02
C ILE A 133 -11.10 7.55 -15.76
N MET A 134 -11.65 8.20 -14.74
CA MET A 134 -10.95 8.49 -13.49
C MET A 134 -10.59 7.21 -12.73
N ASP A 135 -11.48 6.21 -12.73
CA ASP A 135 -11.21 4.91 -12.11
C ASP A 135 -10.13 4.14 -12.89
N PHE A 136 -10.16 4.16 -14.21
CA PHE A 136 -9.13 3.54 -15.04
C PHE A 136 -7.73 4.10 -14.76
N PHE A 137 -7.62 5.41 -14.59
CA PHE A 137 -6.36 6.07 -14.24
C PHE A 137 -6.02 6.01 -12.74
N GLY A 138 -6.88 5.40 -11.92
CA GLY A 138 -6.65 5.25 -10.48
C GLY A 138 -6.74 6.55 -9.70
N VAL A 139 -7.38 7.59 -10.24
CA VAL A 139 -7.49 8.90 -9.58
C VAL A 139 -8.88 9.18 -9.01
N GLY A 140 -9.88 8.35 -9.31
CA GLY A 140 -11.27 8.58 -8.94
C GLY A 140 -11.48 8.83 -7.44
N HIS A 141 -10.84 8.03 -6.60
CA HIS A 141 -10.96 8.17 -5.15
C HIS A 141 -10.29 9.44 -4.59
N MET A 142 -9.25 9.97 -5.25
CA MET A 142 -8.56 11.19 -4.82
C MET A 142 -9.46 12.42 -4.90
N PHE A 143 -10.43 12.41 -5.80
CA PHE A 143 -11.39 13.50 -6.02
C PHE A 143 -12.76 13.24 -5.37
N GLY A 144 -12.85 12.26 -4.46
CA GLY A 144 -14.10 11.93 -3.77
C GLY A 144 -15.15 11.29 -4.68
N GLY A 145 -14.76 10.81 -5.86
CA GLY A 145 -15.63 10.12 -6.81
C GLY A 145 -16.12 8.77 -6.27
N ARG A 146 -17.32 8.35 -6.70
CA ARG A 146 -17.77 6.97 -6.47
C ARG A 146 -16.98 6.06 -7.40
N MET A 147 -16.48 4.96 -6.86
CA MET A 147 -15.76 3.95 -7.62
C MET A 147 -16.70 2.81 -8.03
N LEU A 148 -16.46 2.23 -9.20
CA LEU A 148 -17.20 1.07 -9.68
C LEU A 148 -17.03 -0.12 -8.73
N VAL A 149 -15.81 -0.36 -8.29
CA VAL A 149 -15.46 -1.39 -7.32
C VAL A 149 -14.84 -0.72 -6.09
N SER A 150 -15.43 -0.92 -4.93
CA SER A 150 -15.03 -0.25 -3.69
C SER A 150 -13.57 -0.50 -3.30
N THR A 151 -12.97 -1.62 -3.73
CA THR A 151 -11.58 -1.96 -3.41
C THR A 151 -10.55 -1.21 -4.28
N TRP A 152 -10.97 -0.50 -5.33
CA TRP A 152 -10.05 0.22 -6.23
C TRP A 152 -9.43 1.48 -5.60
N TRP A 153 -9.90 1.89 -4.42
CA TRP A 153 -9.23 2.95 -3.67
C TRP A 153 -7.74 2.65 -3.43
N TYR A 154 -7.36 1.36 -3.39
CA TYR A 154 -5.96 0.96 -3.27
C TYR A 154 -5.12 1.34 -4.50
N LEU A 155 -5.71 1.32 -5.70
CA LEU A 155 -5.03 1.80 -6.90
C LEU A 155 -4.70 3.29 -6.79
N SER A 156 -5.65 4.09 -6.28
CA SER A 156 -5.42 5.51 -6.00
C SER A 156 -4.30 5.73 -4.97
N LEU A 157 -4.22 4.87 -3.97
CA LEU A 157 -3.12 4.88 -3.01
C LEU A 157 -1.77 4.58 -3.70
N GLU A 158 -1.68 3.54 -4.52
CA GLU A 158 -0.44 3.19 -5.24
C GLU A 158 0.01 4.33 -6.17
N VAL A 159 -0.92 4.98 -6.88
CA VAL A 159 -0.61 6.19 -7.68
C VAL A 159 -0.02 7.27 -6.78
N LEU A 160 -0.65 7.53 -5.63
CA LEU A 160 -0.19 8.55 -4.69
C LEU A 160 1.19 8.23 -4.10
N LEU A 161 1.53 6.95 -3.90
CA LEU A 161 2.81 6.51 -3.34
C LEU A 161 3.99 6.66 -4.33
N ILE A 162 3.73 6.68 -5.64
CA ILE A 162 4.79 6.82 -6.65
C ILE A 162 5.40 8.23 -6.62
N PHE A 163 4.60 9.28 -6.44
CA PHE A 163 5.07 10.67 -6.49
C PHE A 163 6.07 11.04 -5.39
N PRO A 164 5.85 10.74 -4.10
CA PRO A 164 6.80 11.06 -3.04
C PRO A 164 8.16 10.38 -3.23
N VAL A 165 8.18 9.18 -3.82
CA VAL A 165 9.43 8.49 -4.12
C VAL A 165 10.26 9.27 -5.15
N ALA A 166 9.62 9.91 -6.12
CA ALA A 166 10.31 10.77 -7.07
C ALA A 166 10.93 12.01 -6.41
N LEU A 167 10.27 12.55 -5.39
CA LEU A 167 10.80 13.72 -4.66
C LEU A 167 12.09 13.43 -3.88
N GLN A 168 12.35 12.16 -3.49
CA GLN A 168 13.61 11.76 -2.85
C GLN A 168 14.82 11.95 -3.75
N ILE A 169 14.61 11.89 -5.05
CA ILE A 169 15.63 11.96 -6.07
C ILE A 169 16.47 13.22 -5.92
N TYR A 170 15.85 14.30 -5.45
CA TYR A 170 16.47 15.59 -5.37
C TYR A 170 17.35 15.84 -4.14
N ARG A 171 17.22 15.05 -3.05
CA ARG A 171 17.97 15.33 -1.81
C ARG A 171 18.17 14.11 -0.94
N LYS A 172 19.43 13.93 -0.50
CA LYS A 172 19.77 13.09 0.65
C LYS A 172 18.98 13.56 1.87
N TYR A 173 18.34 12.65 2.62
CA TYR A 173 17.47 12.95 3.76
C TYR A 173 16.09 13.56 3.43
N SER A 174 15.61 13.43 2.20
CA SER A 174 14.25 13.86 1.82
C SER A 174 13.16 13.23 2.69
N TRP A 175 13.40 12.04 3.24
CA TRP A 175 12.49 11.37 4.16
C TRP A 175 12.21 12.19 5.43
N LEU A 176 13.20 12.94 5.95
CA LEU A 176 13.04 13.80 7.12
C LEU A 176 12.11 14.98 6.80
N ILE A 177 12.30 15.59 5.63
CA ILE A 177 11.43 16.67 5.15
C ILE A 177 10.01 16.14 4.93
N MET A 178 9.87 14.95 4.35
CA MET A 178 8.57 14.32 4.17
C MET A 178 7.88 14.02 5.51
N MET A 179 8.62 13.54 6.52
CA MET A 179 8.07 13.36 7.87
C MET A 179 7.48 14.65 8.44
N LEU A 180 8.20 15.77 8.30
CA LEU A 180 7.77 17.06 8.83
C LEU A 180 6.52 17.62 8.14
N PHE A 181 6.33 17.36 6.84
CA PHE A 181 5.20 17.89 6.07
C PHE A 181 4.04 16.90 5.93
N LEU A 182 4.31 15.61 5.73
CA LEU A 182 3.26 14.63 5.52
C LEU A 182 2.50 14.27 6.80
N LEU A 183 3.15 14.28 7.97
CA LEU A 183 2.47 14.01 9.23
C LEU A 183 1.40 15.06 9.56
N PRO A 184 1.74 16.36 9.66
CA PRO A 184 0.71 17.37 9.89
C PRO A 184 -0.31 17.44 8.74
N GLY A 185 0.15 17.35 7.49
CA GLY A 185 -0.71 17.39 6.32
C GLY A 185 -1.73 16.25 6.29
N SER A 186 -1.35 15.03 6.71
CA SER A 186 -2.24 13.89 6.75
C SER A 186 -3.39 14.10 7.74
N PHE A 187 -3.14 14.67 8.92
CA PHE A 187 -4.18 14.97 9.90
C PHE A 187 -5.17 16.05 9.40
N LEU A 188 -4.67 17.05 8.67
CA LEU A 188 -5.51 18.13 8.14
C LEU A 188 -6.40 17.66 6.99
N ILE A 189 -5.92 16.73 6.17
CA ILE A 189 -6.61 16.28 4.94
C ILE A 189 -7.40 14.99 5.17
N GLU A 190 -7.14 14.22 6.23
CA GLU A 190 -7.77 12.93 6.51
C GLU A 190 -9.30 13.00 6.52
N LYS A 191 -9.85 14.13 6.95
CA LYS A 191 -11.31 14.38 6.96
C LYS A 191 -11.90 14.33 5.55
N HIS A 192 -11.12 14.59 4.52
CA HIS A 192 -11.57 14.65 3.13
C HIS A 192 -11.07 13.47 2.27
N VAL A 193 -9.91 12.91 2.60
CA VAL A 193 -9.29 11.83 1.81
C VAL A 193 -8.70 10.77 2.74
N HIS A 194 -9.42 9.68 2.90
CA HIS A 194 -9.01 8.55 3.77
C HIS A 194 -7.67 7.90 3.41
N LEU A 195 -7.09 8.23 2.24
CA LEU A 195 -5.80 7.72 1.78
C LEU A 195 -4.62 8.34 2.52
N THR A 196 -4.79 9.54 3.07
CA THR A 196 -3.69 10.32 3.65
C THR A 196 -3.06 9.65 4.88
N LYS A 197 -3.85 8.85 5.61
CA LYS A 197 -3.34 8.04 6.74
C LYS A 197 -2.22 7.08 6.36
N TYR A 198 -2.14 6.68 5.10
CA TYR A 198 -1.07 5.79 4.61
C TYR A 198 0.17 6.54 4.14
N LEU A 199 0.09 7.86 3.93
CA LEU A 199 1.21 8.65 3.42
C LEU A 199 2.41 8.69 4.39
N PHE A 200 2.17 8.59 5.70
CA PHE A 200 3.26 8.53 6.68
C PHE A 200 4.10 7.25 6.59
N ILE A 201 3.59 6.21 5.88
CA ILE A 201 4.37 4.99 5.59
C ILE A 201 5.51 5.31 4.61
N VAL A 202 5.32 6.30 3.73
CA VAL A 202 6.31 6.69 2.72
C VAL A 202 7.66 7.05 3.32
N PRO A 203 7.78 8.07 4.20
CA PRO A 203 9.06 8.44 4.77
C PRO A 203 9.70 7.31 5.60
N ARG A 204 8.88 6.48 6.26
CA ARG A 204 9.38 5.30 6.98
C ARG A 204 10.02 4.29 6.03
N ALA A 205 9.32 3.92 4.95
CA ALA A 205 9.83 2.96 3.99
C ALA A 205 11.12 3.45 3.30
N ILE A 206 11.19 4.75 3.02
CA ILE A 206 12.37 5.40 2.48
C ILE A 206 13.53 5.34 3.49
N CYS A 207 13.28 5.71 4.74
CA CYS A 207 14.27 5.65 5.81
C CYS A 207 14.82 4.22 5.97
N PHE A 208 13.95 3.21 5.94
CA PHE A 208 14.35 1.81 6.01
C PHE A 208 15.27 1.39 4.86
N ALA A 209 14.98 1.87 3.65
CA ALA A 209 15.81 1.60 2.47
C ALA A 209 17.15 2.36 2.54
N ASP A 210 17.13 3.63 2.98
CA ASP A 210 18.31 4.48 3.05
C ASP A 210 19.28 4.05 4.13
N GLN A 211 18.74 3.76 5.32
CA GLN A 211 19.54 3.38 6.47
C GLN A 211 19.84 1.87 6.53
N GLN A 212 19.40 1.11 5.52
CA GLN A 212 19.55 -0.35 5.50
C GLN A 212 19.09 -1.00 6.82
N VAL A 213 17.92 -0.57 7.32
CA VAL A 213 17.45 -0.93 8.66
C VAL A 213 17.29 -2.44 8.81
N PHE A 214 16.83 -3.15 7.79
CA PHE A 214 16.70 -4.61 7.84
C PHE A 214 18.04 -5.31 7.98
N GLU A 215 19.08 -4.83 7.31
CA GLU A 215 20.44 -5.35 7.41
C GLU A 215 21.04 -5.09 8.80
N ARG A 216 20.82 -3.88 9.33
CA ARG A 216 21.25 -3.50 10.70
C ARG A 216 20.52 -4.32 11.76
N LEU A 217 19.21 -4.48 11.67
CA LEU A 217 18.42 -5.31 12.59
C LEU A 217 18.87 -6.77 12.56
N LYS A 218 19.24 -7.28 11.40
CA LYS A 218 19.73 -8.64 11.28
C LYS A 218 21.08 -8.83 11.97
N SER A 219 22.02 -7.91 11.79
CA SER A 219 23.34 -7.94 12.43
C SER A 219 23.28 -7.64 13.94
N TRP A 220 22.25 -6.95 14.38
CA TRP A 220 22.07 -6.58 15.78
C TRP A 220 21.84 -7.80 16.67
N LYS A 221 22.68 -8.00 17.68
CA LYS A 221 22.61 -9.09 18.65
C LYS A 221 22.42 -8.51 20.06
N PRO A 222 21.20 -8.08 20.42
CA PRO A 222 20.96 -7.38 21.69
C PRO A 222 21.14 -8.25 22.91
N LEU A 223 21.01 -9.58 22.80
CA LEU A 223 21.03 -10.51 23.90
C LEU A 223 21.82 -11.78 23.55
N LYS A 224 22.43 -12.42 24.57
CA LYS A 224 23.17 -13.69 24.42
C LYS A 224 22.24 -14.84 23.98
N SER A 225 20.99 -14.87 24.44
CA SER A 225 19.99 -15.85 24.02
C SER A 225 19.49 -15.57 22.63
N GLN A 226 19.65 -16.54 21.72
CA GLN A 226 19.23 -16.41 20.33
C GLN A 226 17.70 -16.28 20.18
N ALA A 227 16.93 -17.01 20.99
CA ALA A 227 15.46 -16.95 20.96
C ALA A 227 14.95 -15.58 21.42
N LEU A 228 15.47 -15.06 22.52
CA LEU A 228 15.07 -13.77 23.08
C LEU A 228 15.52 -12.61 22.16
N SER A 229 16.69 -12.75 21.52
CA SER A 229 17.16 -11.80 20.52
C SER A 229 16.26 -11.78 19.28
N LYS A 230 15.77 -12.93 18.79
CA LYS A 230 14.80 -13.00 17.69
C LYS A 230 13.46 -12.38 18.07
N PHE A 231 12.97 -12.66 19.28
CA PHE A 231 11.73 -12.07 19.78
C PHE A 231 11.83 -10.54 19.87
N LEU A 232 12.91 -10.03 20.46
CA LEU A 232 13.12 -8.58 20.59
C LEU A 232 13.24 -7.90 19.19
N LYS A 233 13.91 -8.53 18.25
CA LYS A 233 13.96 -8.04 16.86
C LYS A 233 12.56 -7.99 16.22
N PHE A 234 11.74 -9.01 16.46
CA PHE A 234 10.37 -9.06 16.00
C PHE A 234 9.56 -7.90 16.59
N VAL A 235 9.60 -7.69 17.90
CA VAL A 235 8.89 -6.60 18.59
C VAL A 235 9.34 -5.24 18.09
N VAL A 236 10.65 -5.01 17.99
CA VAL A 236 11.20 -3.74 17.48
C VAL A 236 10.79 -3.50 16.02
N SER A 237 10.92 -4.52 15.16
CA SER A 237 10.53 -4.35 13.74
C SER A 237 9.04 -4.09 13.57
N THR A 238 8.18 -4.72 14.39
CA THR A 238 6.72 -4.52 14.34
C THR A 238 6.33 -3.13 14.85
N GLY A 239 7.00 -2.64 15.90
CA GLY A 239 6.76 -1.29 16.43
C GLY A 239 7.31 -0.16 15.53
N MET A 240 8.20 -0.48 14.59
CA MET A 240 8.74 0.48 13.63
C MET A 240 7.93 0.56 12.32
N ILE A 241 7.08 -0.41 12.03
CA ILE A 241 6.19 -0.47 10.86
C ILE A 241 4.80 0.03 11.22
#